data_40a5726eeda5b574659be6e36ef56835
#
_entry.id   40a5726eeda5b574659be6e36ef56835
#
_cell.length_a   1.000
_cell.length_b   1.000
_cell.length_c   1.000
_cell.angle_alpha   90.00
_cell.angle_beta   90.00
_cell.angle_gamma   90.00
#
_symmetry.space_group_name_H-M   'P 1'
#
loop_
_entity.id
_entity.type
_entity.pdbx_description
1 polymer ?
#
loop_
_entity_poly.entity_id
_entity_poly.type
_entity_poly.pdbx_seq_one_letter_code
_entity_poly.pdbx_strand_id
1 'polypeptide(L)'
;MAQRLHKVPDEVSRANEAEKRLLESALSLFSEKGYEGTSIREIIERAGVTRPVLYYYFENKEHLFRRLVESWFMELVEDMDRSIAKATGYRDRLLAAINNAFDHAERSPTVVRLIFYAFFAPRHQAPKLDKDRLWESRFSRIRGIMQEGVDAGDFIGHDPNELAMAFCGMMDMYIMARINKRGAALTPECGASLVTLFLNGVFDNRPARSAAL
;
A
#
# COMPACT_ATOMS: atom_id res chain seq x y z
N MET A 1 -43.50 12.10 28.14
CA MET A 1 -42.12 11.70 28.39
C MET A 1 -41.66 10.76 27.24
N ALA A 2 -41.45 11.28 26.03
CA ALA A 2 -40.96 10.52 24.88
C ALA A 2 -40.47 11.47 23.78
N GLN A 3 -39.27 12.00 23.93
CA GLN A 3 -38.59 12.76 22.85
C GLN A 3 -37.09 12.88 23.18
N ARG A 4 -36.30 11.80 22.97
CA ARG A 4 -34.82 11.85 22.98
C ARG A 4 -34.16 10.61 22.38
N LEU A 5 -34.60 10.13 21.22
CA LEU A 5 -33.93 8.95 20.61
C LEU A 5 -33.85 8.99 19.08
N HIS A 6 -33.66 10.18 18.45
CA HIS A 6 -33.57 10.19 16.97
C HIS A 6 -32.56 11.18 16.39
N LYS A 7 -31.43 11.48 17.08
CA LYS A 7 -30.41 12.44 16.58
C LYS A 7 -29.01 11.89 16.37
N VAL A 8 -28.72 10.64 16.71
CA VAL A 8 -27.35 10.09 16.66
C VAL A 8 -26.91 9.61 15.27
N PRO A 9 -27.74 8.99 14.39
CA PRO A 9 -27.29 8.50 13.09
C PRO A 9 -26.90 9.62 12.11
N ASP A 10 -27.58 10.76 12.14
CA ASP A 10 -27.39 11.84 11.16
C ASP A 10 -26.11 12.67 11.41
N GLU A 11 -25.76 12.87 12.68
CA GLU A 11 -24.54 13.62 13.05
C GLU A 11 -23.27 12.79 12.81
N VAL A 12 -23.29 11.51 13.13
CA VAL A 12 -22.16 10.58 12.85
C VAL A 12 -21.95 10.40 11.35
N SER A 13 -23.02 10.30 10.57
CA SER A 13 -22.95 10.22 9.11
C SER A 13 -22.38 11.48 8.48
N ARG A 14 -22.80 12.66 8.93
CA ARG A 14 -22.28 13.97 8.46
C ARG A 14 -20.84 14.22 8.91
N ALA A 15 -20.47 13.76 10.09
CA ALA A 15 -19.12 13.82 10.59
C ALA A 15 -18.19 12.99 9.67
N ASN A 16 -18.51 11.71 9.45
CA ASN A 16 -17.73 10.84 8.55
C ASN A 16 -17.60 11.42 7.14
N GLU A 17 -18.65 12.08 6.63
CA GLU A 17 -18.62 12.71 5.31
C GLU A 17 -17.71 13.93 5.26
N ALA A 18 -17.63 14.74 6.33
CA ALA A 18 -16.71 15.87 6.39
C ALA A 18 -15.26 15.43 6.46
N GLU A 19 -14.94 14.40 7.25
CA GLU A 19 -13.59 13.80 7.29
C GLU A 19 -13.18 13.28 5.92
N LYS A 20 -14.04 12.53 5.26
CA LYS A 20 -13.82 11.99 3.92
C LYS A 20 -13.52 13.10 2.91
N ARG A 21 -14.34 14.16 2.85
CA ARG A 21 -14.12 15.30 1.96
C ARG A 21 -12.78 16.01 2.23
N LEU A 22 -12.38 16.12 3.51
CA LEU A 22 -11.08 16.67 3.88
C LEU A 22 -9.93 15.81 3.36
N LEU A 23 -10.00 14.48 3.54
CA LEU A 23 -8.98 13.55 3.05
C LEU A 23 -8.88 13.53 1.52
N GLU A 24 -10.01 13.51 0.80
CA GLU A 24 -10.06 13.55 -0.67
C GLU A 24 -9.49 14.88 -1.22
N SER A 25 -9.86 16.01 -0.59
CA SER A 25 -9.35 17.33 -0.97
C SER A 25 -7.85 17.45 -0.70
N ALA A 26 -7.37 16.91 0.41
CA ALA A 26 -5.96 16.88 0.75
C ALA A 26 -5.17 15.99 -0.23
N LEU A 27 -5.69 14.81 -0.57
CA LEU A 27 -5.08 13.91 -1.56
C LEU A 27 -4.88 14.63 -2.90
N SER A 28 -5.93 15.29 -3.40
CA SER A 28 -5.87 16.04 -4.66
C SER A 28 -4.80 17.13 -4.60
N LEU A 29 -4.82 17.97 -3.55
CA LEU A 29 -3.88 19.09 -3.40
C LEU A 29 -2.43 18.63 -3.20
N PHE A 30 -2.19 17.63 -2.37
CA PHE A 30 -0.85 17.08 -2.18
C PHE A 30 -0.28 16.49 -3.47
N SER A 31 -1.15 15.91 -4.30
CA SER A 31 -0.74 15.35 -5.59
C SER A 31 -0.47 16.41 -6.65
N GLU A 32 -1.19 17.52 -6.62
CA GLU A 32 -1.05 18.63 -7.56
C GLU A 32 0.16 19.51 -7.23
N LYS A 33 0.36 19.83 -5.95
CA LYS A 33 1.28 20.86 -5.46
C LYS A 33 2.38 20.37 -4.54
N GLY A 34 2.34 19.08 -4.18
CA GLY A 34 3.20 18.50 -3.16
C GLY A 34 2.74 18.87 -1.74
N TYR A 35 3.38 18.24 -0.75
CA TYR A 35 3.07 18.50 0.67
C TYR A 35 3.36 19.95 1.05
N GLU A 36 4.56 20.46 0.73
CA GLU A 36 4.96 21.83 1.11
C GLU A 36 4.12 22.92 0.41
N GLY A 37 3.77 22.71 -0.86
CA GLY A 37 2.98 23.66 -1.66
C GLY A 37 1.49 23.70 -1.31
N THR A 38 1.02 22.86 -0.38
CA THR A 38 -0.39 22.78 0.02
C THR A 38 -0.61 23.42 1.38
N SER A 39 -1.61 24.28 1.50
CA SER A 39 -2.02 24.92 2.75
C SER A 39 -3.32 24.34 3.32
N ILE A 40 -3.47 24.42 4.65
CA ILE A 40 -4.73 24.07 5.34
C ILE A 40 -5.92 24.88 4.79
N ARG A 41 -5.68 26.13 4.42
CA ARG A 41 -6.73 27.02 3.87
C ARG A 41 -7.28 26.44 2.56
N GLU A 42 -6.42 26.04 1.63
CA GLU A 42 -6.82 25.45 0.35
C GLU A 42 -7.58 24.14 0.54
N ILE A 43 -7.16 23.32 1.52
CA ILE A 43 -7.86 22.06 1.84
C ILE A 43 -9.28 22.33 2.33
N ILE A 44 -9.46 23.30 3.26
CA ILE A 44 -10.75 23.71 3.79
C ILE A 44 -11.66 24.25 2.67
N GLU A 45 -11.13 25.14 1.83
CA GLU A 45 -11.87 25.74 0.73
C GLU A 45 -12.32 24.68 -0.28
N ARG A 46 -11.44 23.72 -0.66
CA ARG A 46 -11.78 22.62 -1.58
C ARG A 46 -12.76 21.64 -0.98
N ALA A 47 -12.63 21.31 0.30
CA ALA A 47 -13.53 20.38 1.01
C ALA A 47 -14.91 20.99 1.31
N GLY A 48 -15.08 22.32 1.18
CA GLY A 48 -16.32 23.01 1.51
C GLY A 48 -16.68 22.87 3.00
N VAL A 49 -15.68 22.94 3.89
CA VAL A 49 -15.86 22.86 5.33
C VAL A 49 -15.29 24.11 6.02
N THR A 50 -15.58 24.27 7.30
CA THR A 50 -15.03 25.38 8.09
C THR A 50 -13.74 24.97 8.80
N ARG A 51 -12.94 25.97 9.19
CA ARG A 51 -11.68 25.75 9.93
C ARG A 51 -11.87 24.96 11.23
N PRO A 52 -12.87 25.24 12.07
CA PRO A 52 -13.15 24.42 13.25
C PRO A 52 -13.43 22.96 12.93
N VAL A 53 -14.12 22.66 11.82
CA VAL A 53 -14.40 21.27 11.39
C VAL A 53 -13.10 20.54 11.04
N LEU A 54 -12.15 21.18 10.35
CA LEU A 54 -10.85 20.55 10.09
C LEU A 54 -10.12 20.24 11.39
N TYR A 55 -10.03 21.21 12.32
CA TYR A 55 -9.31 21.04 13.58
C TYR A 55 -10.01 20.08 14.57
N TYR A 56 -11.26 19.76 14.34
CA TYR A 56 -11.95 18.69 15.06
C TYR A 56 -11.36 17.31 14.70
N TYR A 57 -10.98 17.09 13.43
CA TYR A 57 -10.43 15.81 12.95
C TYR A 57 -8.90 15.77 12.96
N PHE A 58 -8.27 16.88 12.64
CA PHE A 58 -6.82 16.92 12.39
C PHE A 58 -6.18 18.10 13.13
N GLU A 59 -5.20 17.81 13.99
CA GLU A 59 -4.48 18.82 14.77
C GLU A 59 -3.75 19.84 13.88
N ASN A 60 -3.20 19.35 12.74
CA ASN A 60 -2.40 20.15 11.82
C ASN A 60 -2.30 19.45 10.45
N LYS A 61 -1.60 20.09 9.49
CA LYS A 61 -1.37 19.55 8.14
C LYS A 61 -0.61 18.21 8.17
N GLU A 62 0.35 18.05 9.07
CA GLU A 62 1.13 16.82 9.23
C GLU A 62 0.26 15.67 9.71
N HIS A 63 -0.60 15.91 10.71
CA HIS A 63 -1.56 14.90 11.19
C HIS A 63 -2.51 14.46 10.08
N LEU A 64 -3.05 15.40 9.30
CA LEU A 64 -3.93 15.09 8.16
C LEU A 64 -3.20 14.26 7.10
N PHE A 65 -1.96 14.64 6.73
CA PHE A 65 -1.14 13.88 5.78
C PHE A 65 -0.87 12.46 6.27
N ARG A 66 -0.44 12.32 7.53
CA ARG A 66 -0.18 11.01 8.15
C ARG A 66 -1.42 10.12 8.14
N ARG A 67 -2.56 10.63 8.59
CA ARG A 67 -3.84 9.91 8.57
C ARG A 67 -4.23 9.49 7.16
N LEU A 68 -4.04 10.35 6.18
CA LEU A 68 -4.29 10.05 4.78
C LEU A 68 -3.43 8.87 4.28
N VAL A 69 -2.11 8.94 4.48
CA VAL A 69 -1.18 7.89 4.03
C VAL A 69 -1.42 6.58 4.76
N GLU A 70 -1.58 6.62 6.10
CA GLU A 70 -1.82 5.43 6.90
C GLU A 70 -3.13 4.73 6.53
N SER A 71 -4.23 5.47 6.35
CA SER A 71 -5.52 4.88 6.00
C SER A 71 -5.47 4.16 4.66
N TRP A 72 -4.92 4.79 3.62
CA TRP A 72 -4.79 4.18 2.30
C TRP A 72 -3.81 3.00 2.27
N PHE A 73 -2.71 3.10 3.02
CA PHE A 73 -1.76 2.00 3.11
C PHE A 73 -2.38 0.78 3.80
N MET A 74 -3.12 1.00 4.89
CA MET A 74 -3.79 -0.09 5.60
C MET A 74 -4.91 -0.71 4.78
N GLU A 75 -5.68 0.07 4.02
CA GLU A 75 -6.68 -0.44 3.09
C GLU A 75 -6.04 -1.37 2.03
N LEU A 76 -4.89 -0.96 1.46
CA LEU A 76 -4.12 -1.80 0.53
C LEU A 76 -3.69 -3.13 1.19
N VAL A 77 -3.22 -3.09 2.44
CA VAL A 77 -2.81 -4.30 3.18
C VAL A 77 -4.00 -5.21 3.49
N GLU A 78 -5.14 -4.65 3.88
CA GLU A 78 -6.37 -5.41 4.14
C GLU A 78 -6.93 -6.06 2.85
N ASP A 79 -6.87 -5.36 1.72
CA ASP A 79 -7.26 -5.90 0.42
C ASP A 79 -6.34 -7.04 0.00
N MET A 80 -5.04 -6.90 0.25
CA MET A 80 -4.06 -7.95 0.03
C MET A 80 -4.35 -9.17 0.90
N ASP A 81 -4.63 -8.99 2.19
CA ASP A 81 -5.00 -10.08 3.10
C ASP A 81 -6.24 -10.83 2.59
N ARG A 82 -7.28 -10.11 2.14
CA ARG A 82 -8.48 -10.73 1.55
C ARG A 82 -8.20 -11.51 0.26
N SER A 83 -7.26 -11.03 -0.55
CA SER A 83 -6.86 -11.69 -1.79
C SER A 83 -6.03 -12.95 -1.53
N ILE A 84 -5.07 -12.87 -0.62
CA ILE A 84 -4.21 -13.98 -0.20
C ILE A 84 -5.04 -15.10 0.47
N ALA A 85 -6.03 -14.76 1.30
CA ALA A 85 -6.86 -15.71 2.00
C ALA A 85 -7.70 -16.61 1.05
N LYS A 86 -7.97 -16.17 -0.18
CA LYS A 86 -8.71 -16.91 -1.21
C LYS A 86 -7.82 -17.84 -2.04
N ALA A 87 -6.50 -17.69 -1.92
CA ALA A 87 -5.53 -18.43 -2.72
C ALA A 87 -4.99 -19.64 -1.97
N THR A 88 -4.60 -20.69 -2.70
CA THR A 88 -4.08 -21.94 -2.13
C THR A 88 -2.62 -22.13 -2.53
N GLY A 89 -1.75 -22.30 -1.52
CA GLY A 89 -0.31 -22.47 -1.71
C GLY A 89 0.42 -21.15 -2.02
N TYR A 90 1.72 -21.15 -1.79
CA TYR A 90 2.56 -19.96 -1.86
C TYR A 90 2.58 -19.28 -3.25
N ARG A 91 2.54 -20.07 -4.35
CA ARG A 91 2.53 -19.53 -5.73
C ARG A 91 1.31 -18.64 -5.99
N ASP A 92 0.10 -19.16 -5.70
CA ASP A 92 -1.14 -18.42 -5.95
C ASP A 92 -1.29 -17.25 -4.98
N ARG A 93 -0.77 -17.37 -3.76
CA ARG A 93 -0.72 -16.28 -2.79
C ARG A 93 0.21 -15.15 -3.22
N LEU A 94 1.39 -15.46 -3.79
CA LEU A 94 2.27 -14.45 -4.39
C LEU A 94 1.61 -13.76 -5.57
N LEU A 95 0.91 -14.52 -6.42
CA LEU A 95 0.16 -13.97 -7.54
C LEU A 95 -0.99 -13.07 -7.06
N ALA A 96 -1.72 -13.47 -6.03
CA ALA A 96 -2.77 -12.66 -5.43
C ALA A 96 -2.21 -11.35 -4.83
N ALA A 97 -1.07 -11.41 -4.15
CA ALA A 97 -0.42 -10.25 -3.55
C ALA A 97 0.05 -9.23 -4.61
N ILE A 98 0.74 -9.69 -5.67
CA ILE A 98 1.22 -8.80 -6.72
C ILE A 98 0.06 -8.20 -7.54
N ASN A 99 -0.95 -9.00 -7.87
CA ASN A 99 -2.11 -8.50 -8.62
C ASN A 99 -2.94 -7.50 -7.82
N ASN A 100 -3.08 -7.69 -6.50
CA ASN A 100 -3.68 -6.70 -5.62
C ASN A 100 -2.93 -5.37 -5.66
N ALA A 101 -1.61 -5.39 -5.49
CA ALA A 101 -0.79 -4.18 -5.52
C ALA A 101 -0.82 -3.48 -6.90
N PHE A 102 -0.82 -4.25 -7.98
CA PHE A 102 -0.91 -3.74 -9.35
C PHE A 102 -2.26 -3.09 -9.64
N ASP A 103 -3.35 -3.72 -9.23
CA ASP A 103 -4.70 -3.20 -9.37
C ASP A 103 -4.88 -1.87 -8.60
N HIS A 104 -4.36 -1.78 -7.36
CA HIS A 104 -4.33 -0.52 -6.63
C HIS A 104 -3.52 0.57 -7.36
N ALA A 105 -2.38 0.22 -7.95
CA ALA A 105 -1.56 1.18 -8.69
C ALA A 105 -2.23 1.68 -9.96
N GLU A 106 -2.97 0.83 -10.68
CA GLU A 106 -3.72 1.23 -11.89
C GLU A 106 -4.98 2.03 -11.55
N ARG A 107 -5.73 1.63 -10.50
CA ARG A 107 -6.96 2.33 -10.10
C ARG A 107 -6.70 3.68 -9.42
N SER A 108 -5.62 3.78 -8.64
CA SER A 108 -5.34 4.94 -7.80
C SER A 108 -3.87 5.38 -7.86
N PRO A 109 -3.33 5.70 -9.05
CA PRO A 109 -1.90 6.02 -9.22
C PRO A 109 -1.46 7.24 -8.40
N THR A 110 -2.38 8.15 -8.14
CA THR A 110 -2.17 9.35 -7.32
C THR A 110 -1.89 9.00 -5.86
N VAL A 111 -2.68 8.09 -5.30
CA VAL A 111 -2.53 7.59 -3.93
C VAL A 111 -1.20 6.86 -3.78
N VAL A 112 -0.93 5.93 -4.71
CA VAL A 112 0.30 5.14 -4.69
C VAL A 112 1.53 6.03 -4.80
N ARG A 113 1.50 7.06 -5.64
CA ARG A 113 2.59 8.07 -5.72
C ARG A 113 2.78 8.80 -4.39
N LEU A 114 1.71 9.16 -3.70
CA LEU A 114 1.78 9.81 -2.39
C LEU A 114 2.40 8.89 -1.33
N ILE A 115 2.04 7.61 -1.33
CA ILE A 115 2.63 6.60 -0.46
C ILE A 115 4.14 6.48 -0.73
N PHE A 116 4.56 6.31 -1.99
CA PHE A 116 5.97 6.26 -2.35
C PHE A 116 6.73 7.53 -1.93
N TYR A 117 6.12 8.71 -2.14
CA TYR A 117 6.69 9.97 -1.65
C TYR A 117 6.87 9.93 -0.12
N ALA A 118 5.85 9.52 0.63
CA ALA A 118 5.91 9.45 2.08
C ALA A 118 7.01 8.52 2.60
N PHE A 119 7.27 7.41 1.90
CA PHE A 119 8.30 6.44 2.27
C PHE A 119 9.72 6.86 1.88
N PHE A 120 9.90 7.41 0.67
CA PHE A 120 11.22 7.59 0.06
C PHE A 120 11.70 9.05 0.00
N ALA A 121 10.84 10.04 0.26
CA ALA A 121 11.28 11.43 0.32
C ALA A 121 12.26 11.67 1.48
N PRO A 122 13.20 12.63 1.32
CA PRO A 122 14.11 13.02 2.39
C PRO A 122 13.34 13.41 3.66
N ARG A 123 13.90 13.07 4.84
CA ARG A 123 13.22 13.27 6.13
C ARG A 123 12.75 14.69 6.41
N HIS A 124 13.43 15.71 5.82
CA HIS A 124 13.08 17.12 5.98
C HIS A 124 11.97 17.59 5.03
N GLN A 125 11.59 16.77 4.04
CA GLN A 125 10.57 17.11 3.04
C GLN A 125 9.25 16.35 3.23
N ALA A 126 9.27 15.25 3.97
CA ALA A 126 8.07 14.47 4.23
C ALA A 126 7.71 14.50 5.72
N PRO A 127 6.41 14.55 6.05
CA PRO A 127 5.94 14.44 7.43
C PRO A 127 6.41 13.17 8.13
N LYS A 128 6.50 13.22 9.45
CA LYS A 128 6.84 12.06 10.27
C LYS A 128 5.76 10.99 10.13
N LEU A 129 6.18 9.82 9.69
CA LEU A 129 5.36 8.63 9.52
C LEU A 129 6.05 7.46 10.22
N ASP A 130 5.29 6.59 10.87
CA ASP A 130 5.81 5.32 11.40
C ASP A 130 6.03 4.34 10.24
N LYS A 131 7.11 4.59 9.49
CA LYS A 131 7.45 3.84 8.28
C LYS A 131 7.73 2.37 8.59
N ASP A 132 8.34 2.10 9.75
CA ASP A 132 8.72 0.74 10.15
C ASP A 132 7.47 -0.10 10.41
N ARG A 133 6.48 0.44 11.11
CA ARG A 133 5.20 -0.23 11.34
C ARG A 133 4.45 -0.49 10.03
N LEU A 134 4.36 0.49 9.15
CA LEU A 134 3.68 0.34 7.87
C LEU A 134 4.41 -0.65 6.96
N TRP A 135 5.74 -0.55 6.89
CA TRP A 135 6.56 -1.49 6.15
C TRP A 135 6.35 -2.92 6.64
N GLU A 136 6.50 -3.17 7.94
CA GLU A 136 6.35 -4.49 8.52
C GLU A 136 4.94 -5.05 8.33
N SER A 137 3.90 -4.19 8.33
CA SER A 137 2.53 -4.66 8.10
C SER A 137 2.33 -5.32 6.73
N ARG A 138 3.01 -4.87 5.68
CA ARG A 138 2.99 -5.48 4.35
C ARG A 138 4.04 -6.59 4.23
N PHE A 139 5.25 -6.32 4.70
CA PHE A 139 6.41 -7.19 4.53
C PHE A 139 6.22 -8.54 5.22
N SER A 140 5.66 -8.56 6.44
CA SER A 140 5.41 -9.81 7.18
C SER A 140 4.49 -10.78 6.44
N ARG A 141 3.53 -10.30 5.64
CA ARG A 141 2.65 -11.14 4.83
C ARG A 141 3.42 -11.84 3.72
N ILE A 142 4.22 -11.10 2.99
CA ILE A 142 5.05 -11.67 1.91
C ILE A 142 6.07 -12.63 2.49
N ARG A 143 6.72 -12.27 3.60
CA ARG A 143 7.63 -13.17 4.33
C ARG A 143 6.95 -14.47 4.77
N GLY A 144 5.72 -14.41 5.26
CA GLY A 144 4.94 -15.59 5.61
C GLY A 144 4.71 -16.52 4.42
N ILE A 145 4.41 -15.96 3.25
CA ILE A 145 4.25 -16.75 2.01
C ILE A 145 5.60 -17.38 1.59
N MET A 146 6.70 -16.65 1.72
CA MET A 146 8.04 -17.20 1.43
C MET A 146 8.42 -18.33 2.39
N GLN A 147 8.05 -18.20 3.66
CA GLN A 147 8.25 -19.25 4.67
C GLN A 147 7.51 -20.55 4.28
N GLU A 148 6.29 -20.47 3.75
CA GLU A 148 5.56 -21.65 3.25
C GLU A 148 6.34 -22.38 2.17
N GLY A 149 6.99 -21.69 1.24
CA GLY A 149 7.82 -22.29 0.20
C GLY A 149 9.11 -22.92 0.75
N VAL A 150 9.69 -22.32 1.79
CA VAL A 150 10.85 -22.90 2.50
C VAL A 150 10.44 -24.17 3.24
N ASP A 151 9.33 -24.14 3.98
CA ASP A 151 8.80 -25.28 4.75
C ASP A 151 8.37 -26.43 3.85
N ALA A 152 7.89 -26.12 2.64
CA ALA A 152 7.58 -27.13 1.61
C ALA A 152 8.85 -27.76 0.97
N GLY A 153 10.03 -27.18 1.21
CA GLY A 153 11.29 -27.66 0.63
C GLY A 153 11.52 -27.21 -0.82
N ASP A 154 10.72 -26.26 -1.32
CA ASP A 154 10.83 -25.74 -2.68
C ASP A 154 11.87 -24.60 -2.78
N PHE A 155 12.08 -23.84 -1.71
CA PHE A 155 13.04 -22.72 -1.65
C PHE A 155 14.27 -23.09 -0.82
N ILE A 156 14.96 -24.14 -1.24
CA ILE A 156 16.10 -24.70 -0.50
C ILE A 156 17.26 -23.71 -0.40
N GLY A 157 17.72 -23.49 0.83
CA GLY A 157 18.91 -22.64 1.11
C GLY A 157 18.65 -21.15 1.02
N HIS A 158 17.39 -20.70 0.93
CA HIS A 158 17.03 -19.29 0.90
C HIS A 158 16.44 -18.83 2.25
N ASP A 159 16.76 -17.61 2.66
CA ASP A 159 16.15 -16.93 3.80
C ASP A 159 14.81 -16.29 3.36
N PRO A 160 13.69 -16.60 4.03
CA PRO A 160 12.38 -15.99 3.74
C PRO A 160 12.39 -14.44 3.76
N ASN A 161 13.23 -13.81 4.58
CA ASN A 161 13.36 -12.35 4.60
C ASN A 161 14.01 -11.83 3.31
N GLU A 162 15.08 -12.49 2.83
CA GLU A 162 15.76 -12.12 1.58
C GLU A 162 14.82 -12.29 0.38
N LEU A 163 14.10 -13.41 0.33
CA LEU A 163 13.10 -13.67 -0.71
C LEU A 163 11.99 -12.62 -0.69
N ALA A 164 11.46 -12.28 0.48
CA ALA A 164 10.42 -11.27 0.63
C ALA A 164 10.93 -9.89 0.19
N MET A 165 12.16 -9.53 0.55
CA MET A 165 12.79 -8.27 0.15
C MET A 165 12.95 -8.19 -1.37
N ALA A 166 13.44 -9.26 -2.00
CA ALA A 166 13.60 -9.33 -3.45
C ALA A 166 12.27 -9.23 -4.18
N PHE A 167 11.23 -9.95 -3.70
CA PHE A 167 9.90 -9.92 -4.28
C PHE A 167 9.22 -8.54 -4.14
N CYS A 168 9.27 -7.95 -2.95
CA CYS A 168 8.76 -6.58 -2.72
C CYS A 168 9.49 -5.56 -3.58
N GLY A 169 10.82 -5.64 -3.67
CA GLY A 169 11.61 -4.71 -4.49
C GLY A 169 11.30 -4.83 -5.98
N MET A 170 11.11 -6.03 -6.50
CA MET A 170 10.68 -6.28 -7.88
C MET A 170 9.29 -5.66 -8.13
N MET A 171 8.32 -5.96 -7.28
CA MET A 171 6.95 -5.44 -7.39
C MET A 171 6.92 -3.91 -7.32
N ASP A 172 7.60 -3.32 -6.33
CA ASP A 172 7.65 -1.87 -6.12
C ASP A 172 8.33 -1.15 -7.29
N MET A 173 9.36 -1.75 -7.91
CA MET A 173 10.01 -1.17 -9.09
C MET A 173 9.07 -1.11 -10.30
N TYR A 174 8.27 -2.15 -10.54
CA TYR A 174 7.28 -2.14 -11.61
C TYR A 174 6.19 -1.10 -11.38
N ILE A 175 5.68 -1.01 -10.15
CA ILE A 175 4.71 0.02 -9.77
C ILE A 175 5.32 1.42 -9.95
N MET A 176 6.55 1.65 -9.47
CA MET A 176 7.26 2.92 -9.59
C MET A 176 7.46 3.33 -11.06
N ALA A 177 7.87 2.39 -11.91
CA ALA A 177 8.00 2.65 -13.35
C ALA A 177 6.66 3.04 -13.98
N ARG A 178 5.58 2.34 -13.65
CA ARG A 178 4.25 2.60 -14.18
C ARG A 178 3.70 3.96 -13.75
N ILE A 179 3.71 4.29 -12.46
CA ILE A 179 3.19 5.58 -11.97
C ILE A 179 4.01 6.78 -12.48
N ASN A 180 5.26 6.58 -12.90
CA ASN A 180 6.11 7.57 -13.56
C ASN A 180 6.03 7.50 -15.09
N LYS A 181 5.06 6.80 -15.66
CA LYS A 181 4.81 6.67 -17.12
C LYS A 181 6.01 6.09 -17.87
N ARG A 182 6.82 5.23 -17.26
CA ARG A 182 8.01 4.60 -17.86
C ARG A 182 7.86 3.10 -18.09
N GLY A 183 6.79 2.48 -17.55
CA GLY A 183 6.54 1.04 -17.63
C GLY A 183 5.30 0.67 -18.42
N ALA A 184 5.17 -0.61 -18.74
CA ALA A 184 3.95 -1.18 -19.28
C ALA A 184 2.80 -1.15 -18.26
N ALA A 185 1.57 -1.42 -18.72
CA ALA A 185 0.42 -1.59 -17.83
C ALA A 185 0.63 -2.76 -16.87
N LEU A 186 0.18 -2.60 -15.63
CA LEU A 186 0.29 -3.60 -14.58
C LEU A 186 -0.90 -4.55 -14.66
N THR A 187 -0.89 -5.44 -15.66
CA THR A 187 -1.96 -6.40 -15.88
C THR A 187 -1.76 -7.69 -15.08
N PRO A 188 -2.81 -8.53 -14.91
CA PRO A 188 -2.67 -9.85 -14.30
C PRO A 188 -1.63 -10.75 -14.99
N GLU A 189 -1.47 -10.63 -16.33
CA GLU A 189 -0.47 -11.36 -17.11
C GLU A 189 0.95 -10.88 -16.76
N CYS A 190 1.13 -9.58 -16.56
CA CYS A 190 2.39 -9.02 -16.07
C CYS A 190 2.73 -9.59 -14.68
N GLY A 191 1.76 -9.60 -13.76
CA GLY A 191 1.92 -10.21 -12.45
C GLY A 191 2.31 -11.69 -12.50
N ALA A 192 1.63 -12.47 -13.34
CA ALA A 192 1.92 -13.90 -13.54
C ALA A 192 3.33 -14.15 -14.11
N SER A 193 3.75 -13.31 -15.06
CA SER A 193 5.10 -13.38 -15.64
C SER A 193 6.16 -13.10 -14.57
N LEU A 194 5.95 -12.10 -13.72
CA LEU A 194 6.89 -11.75 -12.66
C LEU A 194 6.98 -12.80 -11.56
N VAL A 195 5.87 -13.35 -11.14
CA VAL A 195 5.86 -14.48 -10.17
C VAL A 195 6.58 -15.68 -10.77
N THR A 196 6.36 -15.99 -12.05
CA THR A 196 7.05 -17.09 -12.72
C THR A 196 8.57 -16.83 -12.82
N LEU A 197 8.96 -15.61 -13.20
CA LEU A 197 10.38 -15.22 -13.26
C LEU A 197 11.07 -15.34 -11.89
N PHE A 198 10.40 -14.83 -10.85
CA PHE A 198 10.91 -14.89 -9.48
C PHE A 198 11.08 -16.34 -9.02
N LEU A 199 10.05 -17.16 -9.16
CA LEU A 199 10.09 -18.56 -8.72
C LEU A 199 11.11 -19.37 -9.48
N ASN A 200 11.28 -19.18 -10.78
CA ASN A 200 12.32 -19.87 -11.56
C ASN A 200 13.74 -19.50 -11.13
N GLY A 201 13.94 -18.30 -10.56
CA GLY A 201 15.22 -17.87 -10.00
C GLY A 201 15.53 -18.43 -8.62
N VAL A 202 14.51 -18.84 -7.85
CA VAL A 202 14.69 -19.38 -6.49
C VAL A 202 14.62 -20.91 -6.41
N PHE A 203 14.10 -21.57 -7.45
CA PHE A 203 14.21 -23.02 -7.54
C PHE A 203 15.66 -23.45 -7.77
N ASP A 204 16.12 -24.50 -7.10
CA ASP A 204 17.44 -25.08 -7.37
C ASP A 204 17.42 -25.83 -8.71
N ASN A 205 17.68 -25.10 -9.79
CA ASN A 205 17.84 -25.63 -11.14
C ASN A 205 19.23 -26.25 -11.39
N ARG A 206 20.07 -26.45 -10.36
CA ARG A 206 21.32 -27.14 -10.55
C ARG A 206 21.03 -28.59 -10.97
N PRO A 207 21.57 -29.03 -12.12
CA PRO A 207 21.52 -30.46 -12.42
C PRO A 207 22.18 -31.18 -11.24
N ALA A 208 21.53 -32.22 -10.73
CA ALA A 208 22.07 -33.05 -9.67
C ALA A 208 23.56 -33.26 -9.97
N ARG A 209 24.45 -32.77 -9.10
CA ARG A 209 25.89 -33.04 -9.25
C ARG A 209 26.00 -34.54 -9.35
N SER A 210 26.30 -35.03 -10.56
CA SER A 210 26.69 -36.41 -10.78
C SER A 210 27.70 -36.75 -9.70
N ALA A 211 27.33 -37.69 -8.81
CA ALA A 211 28.29 -38.26 -7.88
C ALA A 211 29.42 -38.84 -8.72
N ALA A 212 30.51 -38.07 -8.82
CA ALA A 212 31.75 -38.61 -9.35
C ALA A 212 32.24 -39.61 -8.30
N LEU A 213 32.18 -40.88 -8.66
CA LEU A 213 32.81 -41.99 -8.01
C LEU A 213 34.32 -41.78 -7.98
#